data_969c9d6924011396fd501ba03b488f33
#
_entry.id   969c9d6924011396fd501ba03b488f33
#
_cell.length_a   1.000
_cell.length_b   1.000
_cell.length_c   1.000
_cell.angle_alpha   90.00
_cell.angle_beta   90.00
_cell.angle_gamma   90.00
#
_symmetry.space_group_name_H-M   'P 1'
#
loop_
_entity.id
_entity.type
_entity.pdbx_description
1 polymer ?
#
loop_
_entity_poly.entity_id
_entity_poly.type
_entity_poly.pdbx_seq_one_letter_code
_entity_poly.pdbx_strand_id
1 'polypeptide(L)'
;LDVGALPLTDGRTGKWPEQESGPRLGEETDMDGATLEEMRSALRGPVIGPQDPDYSQARKIYNAMIDRRPAAIVRCSDAADVMAAVDFVRDRGLELAVRGGGHSGAGLCEVDDGVTIDLSPMRWVRVDPVAKTARVGGGSQLGDLDHAAHAFGLAVPAGIMSTTGVGGLTLGGGHGHLTRKYGLTIDNLIAADVVLADGSFVTASESQHPDLFWALRGGGGNFGIVTSFRFRLHPVGDVVLGVTLWPADQTREVLRWYRDFLPQAPEDLNGFFAALTVPPGPPFPEEIHGQKMCGVVWCWTGDPDRAEETLAAVSDAGPPAFHFTAPMPYPALQTMFDELIPTGLQWYWRGAFFDRITDDAIDVHAKYAENLPT
;
A
#
# COMPACT_ATOMS: atom_id res chain seq x y z
N LEU A 1 -26.62 -12.73 -6.30
CA LEU A 1 -26.08 -13.59 -5.24
C LEU A 1 -26.14 -12.80 -3.96
N ASP A 2 -27.06 -13.20 -3.10
CA ASP A 2 -27.42 -12.60 -1.83
C ASP A 2 -26.31 -12.96 -0.81
N VAL A 3 -25.45 -12.00 -0.45
CA VAL A 3 -24.48 -12.15 0.64
C VAL A 3 -25.13 -11.57 1.90
N GLY A 4 -25.70 -12.47 2.70
CA GLY A 4 -26.34 -12.14 3.96
C GLY A 4 -25.44 -11.31 4.88
N ALA A 5 -25.98 -10.20 5.37
CA ALA A 5 -25.36 -9.33 6.35
C ALA A 5 -25.09 -10.09 7.65
N LEU A 6 -23.83 -10.14 8.09
CA LEU A 6 -23.46 -10.60 9.42
C LEU A 6 -23.88 -9.54 10.45
N PRO A 7 -24.52 -9.92 11.57
CA PRO A 7 -24.98 -8.97 12.58
C PRO A 7 -23.79 -8.32 13.30
N LEU A 8 -23.85 -7.00 13.43
CA LEU A 8 -22.97 -6.20 14.30
C LEU A 8 -23.23 -6.63 15.76
N THR A 9 -22.27 -7.31 16.36
CA THR A 9 -22.33 -7.65 17.77
C THR A 9 -21.92 -6.46 18.63
N ASP A 10 -22.77 -6.22 19.61
CA ASP A 10 -22.73 -5.33 20.77
C ASP A 10 -21.33 -5.17 21.40
N GLY A 11 -20.97 -3.92 21.71
CA GLY A 11 -19.68 -3.47 22.24
C GLY A 11 -19.28 -4.09 23.57
N ARG A 12 -18.66 -5.23 23.51
CA ARG A 12 -17.88 -5.80 24.62
C ARG A 12 -16.43 -5.89 24.19
N THR A 13 -15.55 -5.43 25.05
CA THR A 13 -14.09 -5.63 25.01
C THR A 13 -13.76 -7.12 24.88
N GLY A 14 -13.86 -7.65 23.67
CA GLY A 14 -13.51 -9.02 23.36
C GLY A 14 -12.00 -9.12 23.18
N LYS A 15 -11.31 -9.83 24.08
CA LYS A 15 -10.05 -10.49 23.73
C LYS A 15 -10.31 -11.23 22.43
N TRP A 16 -9.43 -11.04 21.45
CA TRP A 16 -9.42 -11.88 20.25
C TRP A 16 -9.34 -13.34 20.71
N PRO A 17 -10.13 -14.26 20.13
CA PRO A 17 -9.84 -15.67 20.31
C PRO A 17 -8.39 -15.85 19.87
N GLU A 18 -7.57 -16.42 20.75
CA GLU A 18 -6.28 -16.99 20.36
C GLU A 18 -6.60 -17.86 19.15
N GLN A 19 -5.97 -17.56 18.00
CA GLN A 19 -6.04 -18.45 16.86
C GLN A 19 -5.52 -19.79 17.39
N GLU A 20 -6.42 -20.76 17.57
CA GLU A 20 -6.00 -22.13 17.74
C GLU A 20 -5.07 -22.42 16.56
N SER A 21 -3.79 -22.58 16.84
CA SER A 21 -2.83 -23.07 15.87
C SER A 21 -3.43 -24.36 15.33
N GLY A 22 -3.78 -24.36 14.04
CA GLY A 22 -4.20 -25.59 13.36
C GLY A 22 -3.21 -26.72 13.68
N PRO A 23 -3.60 -27.99 13.49
CA PRO A 23 -2.74 -29.10 13.85
C PRO A 23 -1.37 -28.89 13.25
N ARG A 24 -0.34 -28.80 14.09
CA ARG A 24 1.07 -28.80 13.65
C ARG A 24 1.25 -30.09 12.88
N LEU A 25 1.42 -29.96 11.57
CA LEU A 25 1.86 -31.08 10.75
C LEU A 25 3.29 -31.39 11.17
N GLY A 26 3.43 -32.49 11.86
CA GLY A 26 4.53 -33.28 12.30
C GLY A 26 5.95 -32.72 12.32
N GLU A 27 6.68 -33.07 13.40
CA GLU A 27 8.12 -32.90 13.65
C GLU A 27 8.69 -31.52 13.37
N GLU A 28 9.27 -30.89 14.40
CA GLU A 28 10.05 -29.66 14.30
C GLU A 28 11.00 -29.77 13.11
N THR A 29 10.62 -29.17 11.97
CA THR A 29 11.50 -28.98 10.84
C THR A 29 12.41 -27.81 11.18
N ASP A 30 13.36 -28.08 12.07
CA ASP A 30 14.36 -27.12 12.46
C ASP A 30 15.28 -26.88 11.26
N MET A 31 15.34 -25.63 10.78
CA MET A 31 16.32 -25.27 9.76
C MET A 31 17.70 -25.23 10.42
N ASP A 32 18.36 -26.38 10.47
CA ASP A 32 19.70 -26.48 11.00
C ASP A 32 20.74 -25.77 10.12
N GLY A 33 21.96 -25.64 10.63
CA GLY A 33 23.04 -24.96 9.89
C GLY A 33 23.36 -25.62 8.57
N ALA A 34 23.20 -26.95 8.43
CA ALA A 34 23.47 -27.67 7.18
C ALA A 34 22.41 -27.37 6.12
N THR A 35 21.15 -27.32 6.50
CA THR A 35 20.03 -26.96 5.64
C THR A 35 20.15 -25.50 5.15
N LEU A 36 20.61 -24.59 6.02
CA LEU A 36 20.86 -23.20 5.66
C LEU A 36 22.00 -23.07 4.63
N GLU A 37 23.08 -23.84 4.77
CA GLU A 37 24.19 -23.86 3.81
C GLU A 37 23.78 -24.49 2.47
N GLU A 38 22.95 -25.51 2.48
CA GLU A 38 22.38 -26.06 1.25
C GLU A 38 21.54 -24.97 0.49
N MET A 39 20.70 -24.23 1.20
CA MET A 39 19.93 -23.12 0.62
C MET A 39 20.86 -22.04 0.06
N ARG A 40 21.93 -21.67 0.78
CA ARG A 40 22.94 -20.72 0.30
C ARG A 40 23.62 -21.16 -0.99
N SER A 41 23.84 -22.48 -1.12
CA SER A 41 24.50 -23.04 -2.31
C SER A 41 23.58 -23.11 -3.53
N ALA A 42 22.25 -23.18 -3.31
CA ALA A 42 21.25 -23.31 -4.37
C ALA A 42 20.83 -21.95 -4.99
N LEU A 43 21.10 -20.84 -4.30
CA LEU A 43 20.61 -19.51 -4.68
C LEU A 43 21.76 -18.56 -5.01
N ARG A 44 21.50 -17.60 -5.91
CA ARG A 44 22.45 -16.53 -6.24
C ARG A 44 22.37 -15.38 -5.23
N GLY A 45 21.16 -15.08 -4.76
CA GLY A 45 20.93 -14.04 -3.78
C GLY A 45 21.36 -14.46 -2.37
N PRO A 46 21.67 -13.49 -1.49
CA PRO A 46 22.06 -13.76 -0.12
C PRO A 46 20.95 -14.48 0.67
N VAL A 47 21.33 -15.48 1.45
CA VAL A 47 20.48 -16.13 2.44
C VAL A 47 20.97 -15.77 3.83
N ILE A 48 20.13 -15.09 4.61
CA ILE A 48 20.44 -14.56 5.93
C ILE A 48 19.75 -15.43 6.98
N GLY A 49 20.55 -16.05 7.84
CA GLY A 49 20.08 -16.85 8.97
C GLY A 49 20.21 -16.12 10.32
N PRO A 50 19.65 -16.69 11.41
CA PRO A 50 19.62 -16.05 12.73
C PRO A 50 20.99 -15.70 13.33
N GLN A 51 22.06 -16.35 12.89
CA GLN A 51 23.43 -16.12 13.38
C GLN A 51 24.20 -15.06 12.54
N ASP A 52 23.61 -14.61 11.44
CA ASP A 52 24.27 -13.61 10.60
C ASP A 52 24.17 -12.20 11.20
N PRO A 53 25.22 -11.37 11.07
CA PRO A 53 25.26 -10.03 11.65
C PRO A 53 24.09 -9.13 11.21
N ASP A 54 23.63 -9.30 9.99
CA ASP A 54 22.58 -8.49 9.39
C ASP A 54 21.15 -8.97 9.71
N TYR A 55 21.01 -10.15 10.35
CA TYR A 55 19.71 -10.77 10.60
C TYR A 55 18.71 -9.86 11.31
N SER A 56 19.16 -9.23 12.42
CA SER A 56 18.28 -8.34 13.20
C SER A 56 17.76 -7.14 12.42
N GLN A 57 18.52 -6.67 11.43
CA GLN A 57 18.06 -5.60 10.55
C GLN A 57 17.24 -6.14 9.39
N ALA A 58 17.63 -7.27 8.83
CA ALA A 58 16.99 -7.88 7.66
C ALA A 58 15.54 -8.31 7.94
N ARG A 59 15.22 -8.76 9.16
CA ARG A 59 13.87 -9.18 9.55
C ARG A 59 12.92 -8.03 9.93
N LYS A 60 13.39 -6.78 9.98
CA LYS A 60 12.52 -5.63 10.27
C LYS A 60 11.63 -5.30 9.07
N ILE A 61 10.37 -4.97 9.38
CA ILE A 61 9.41 -4.46 8.41
C ILE A 61 8.93 -3.07 8.82
N TYR A 62 8.08 -2.45 8.01
CA TYR A 62 7.59 -1.09 8.24
C TYR A 62 6.91 -0.93 9.61
N ASN A 63 6.03 -1.85 9.99
CA ASN A 63 5.28 -1.81 11.25
C ASN A 63 6.05 -2.51 12.37
N ALA A 64 6.58 -1.75 13.33
CA ALA A 64 7.32 -2.28 14.47
C ALA A 64 6.47 -3.06 15.50
N MET A 65 5.13 -3.15 15.32
CA MET A 65 4.32 -4.11 16.07
C MET A 65 4.63 -5.55 15.70
N ILE A 66 5.21 -5.78 14.53
CA ILE A 66 5.52 -7.11 13.98
C ILE A 66 6.99 -7.41 14.27
N ASP A 67 7.25 -8.41 15.10
CA ASP A 67 8.59 -8.84 15.53
C ASP A 67 8.77 -10.34 15.31
N ARG A 68 8.61 -10.82 14.08
CA ARG A 68 8.75 -12.22 13.71
C ARG A 68 10.22 -12.61 13.50
N ARG A 69 10.49 -13.92 13.62
CA ARG A 69 11.84 -14.51 13.58
C ARG A 69 11.91 -15.63 12.56
N PRO A 70 12.05 -15.31 11.25
CA PRO A 70 12.21 -16.33 10.22
C PRO A 70 13.48 -17.16 10.45
N ALA A 71 13.41 -18.45 10.14
CA ALA A 71 14.58 -19.33 10.16
C ALA A 71 15.58 -18.94 9.05
N ALA A 72 15.10 -18.39 7.92
CA ALA A 72 15.93 -17.80 6.89
C ALA A 72 15.21 -16.64 6.17
N ILE A 73 15.99 -15.67 5.72
CA ILE A 73 15.55 -14.59 4.83
C ILE A 73 16.32 -14.74 3.52
N VAL A 74 15.60 -15.01 2.43
CA VAL A 74 16.19 -15.22 1.10
C VAL A 74 16.01 -13.95 0.26
N ARG A 75 17.07 -13.23 -0.01
CA ARG A 75 17.08 -12.05 -0.88
C ARG A 75 17.21 -12.46 -2.33
N CYS A 76 16.09 -12.68 -2.99
CA CYS A 76 16.05 -13.15 -4.38
C CYS A 76 16.49 -12.07 -5.37
N SER A 77 17.47 -12.40 -6.21
CA SER A 77 18.03 -11.49 -7.22
C SER A 77 17.20 -11.49 -8.52
N ASP A 78 16.55 -12.62 -8.82
CA ASP A 78 15.74 -12.81 -10.02
C ASP A 78 14.65 -13.89 -9.81
N ALA A 79 13.87 -14.17 -10.86
CA ALA A 79 12.82 -15.18 -10.81
C ALA A 79 13.36 -16.60 -10.59
N ALA A 80 14.58 -16.90 -11.03
CA ALA A 80 15.17 -18.23 -10.83
C ALA A 80 15.48 -18.48 -9.35
N ASP A 81 15.95 -17.46 -8.61
CA ASP A 81 16.09 -17.55 -7.15
C ASP A 81 14.73 -17.79 -6.47
N VAL A 82 13.66 -17.10 -6.92
CA VAL A 82 12.33 -17.29 -6.37
C VAL A 82 11.83 -18.72 -6.61
N MET A 83 12.00 -19.26 -7.83
CA MET A 83 11.63 -20.63 -8.16
C MET A 83 12.38 -21.63 -7.28
N ALA A 84 13.69 -21.50 -7.17
CA ALA A 84 14.51 -22.39 -6.36
C ALA A 84 14.17 -22.30 -4.86
N ALA A 85 13.87 -21.09 -4.35
CA ALA A 85 13.43 -20.92 -2.96
C ALA A 85 12.06 -21.55 -2.71
N VAL A 86 11.10 -21.42 -3.63
CA VAL A 86 9.78 -22.07 -3.54
C VAL A 86 9.93 -23.59 -3.52
N ASP A 87 10.72 -24.15 -4.45
CA ASP A 87 10.98 -25.60 -4.50
C ASP A 87 11.62 -26.08 -3.19
N PHE A 88 12.63 -25.37 -2.71
CA PHE A 88 13.32 -25.71 -1.46
C PHE A 88 12.35 -25.76 -0.25
N VAL A 89 11.52 -24.72 -0.12
CA VAL A 89 10.54 -24.60 0.97
C VAL A 89 9.46 -25.68 0.88
N ARG A 90 8.90 -25.89 -0.31
CA ARG A 90 7.88 -26.91 -0.57
C ARG A 90 8.38 -28.31 -0.25
N ASP A 91 9.57 -28.68 -0.77
CA ASP A 91 10.12 -30.03 -0.60
C ASP A 91 10.43 -30.39 0.85
N ARG A 92 10.57 -29.36 1.71
CA ARG A 92 10.83 -29.51 3.15
C ARG A 92 9.62 -29.22 4.04
N GLY A 93 8.49 -28.84 3.45
CA GLY A 93 7.26 -28.52 4.21
C GLY A 93 7.42 -27.32 5.13
N LEU A 94 8.30 -26.37 4.80
CA LEU A 94 8.52 -25.15 5.60
C LEU A 94 7.41 -24.13 5.34
N GLU A 95 7.13 -23.27 6.34
CA GLU A 95 6.27 -22.11 6.13
C GLU A 95 6.98 -21.03 5.31
N LEU A 96 6.21 -20.31 4.48
CA LEU A 96 6.70 -19.30 3.57
C LEU A 96 5.97 -17.97 3.73
N ALA A 97 6.73 -16.90 3.85
CA ALA A 97 6.24 -15.53 3.66
C ALA A 97 6.95 -14.83 2.50
N VAL A 98 6.27 -13.86 1.87
CA VAL A 98 6.84 -13.09 0.76
C VAL A 98 6.83 -11.61 1.09
N ARG A 99 7.99 -10.98 0.98
CA ARG A 99 8.18 -9.56 1.25
C ARG A 99 8.58 -8.81 -0.03
N GLY A 100 7.73 -7.86 -0.44
CA GLY A 100 8.08 -6.80 -1.40
C GLY A 100 8.65 -5.59 -0.65
N GLY A 101 7.84 -4.52 -0.46
CA GLY A 101 8.25 -3.32 0.29
C GLY A 101 8.14 -3.40 1.82
N GLY A 102 7.65 -4.50 2.40
CA GLY A 102 7.56 -4.69 3.85
C GLY A 102 6.48 -3.86 4.57
N HIS A 103 5.49 -3.32 3.87
CA HIS A 103 4.41 -2.49 4.41
C HIS A 103 3.18 -3.27 4.92
N SER A 104 3.26 -4.59 5.09
CA SER A 104 2.14 -5.39 5.59
C SER A 104 1.75 -4.99 7.02
N GLY A 105 0.61 -4.34 7.18
CA GLY A 105 0.09 -3.96 8.51
C GLY A 105 -0.23 -5.15 9.40
N ALA A 106 -0.62 -6.28 8.82
CA ALA A 106 -0.91 -7.53 9.52
C ALA A 106 0.33 -8.43 9.69
N GLY A 107 1.50 -8.06 9.13
CA GLY A 107 2.72 -8.85 9.25
C GLY A 107 2.77 -10.11 8.37
N LEU A 108 1.90 -10.21 7.35
CA LEU A 108 1.84 -11.38 6.44
C LEU A 108 3.08 -11.54 5.55
N CYS A 109 3.96 -10.55 5.52
CA CYS A 109 5.21 -10.59 4.76
C CYS A 109 6.39 -11.14 5.56
N GLU A 110 6.16 -11.65 6.76
CA GLU A 110 7.12 -12.29 7.64
C GLU A 110 6.50 -13.53 8.27
N VAL A 111 7.33 -14.48 8.68
CA VAL A 111 6.95 -15.75 9.30
C VAL A 111 7.89 -16.06 10.46
N ASP A 112 7.42 -16.73 11.49
CA ASP A 112 8.28 -17.30 12.54
C ASP A 112 8.71 -18.71 12.13
N ASP A 113 9.97 -19.05 12.36
CA ASP A 113 10.57 -20.38 12.14
C ASP A 113 10.49 -20.92 10.69
N GLY A 114 9.99 -20.11 9.76
CA GLY A 114 9.89 -20.41 8.33
C GLY A 114 10.87 -19.60 7.47
N VAL A 115 10.59 -19.50 6.17
CA VAL A 115 11.41 -18.79 5.22
C VAL A 115 10.69 -17.53 4.74
N THR A 116 11.37 -16.39 4.80
CA THR A 116 10.91 -15.14 4.17
C THR A 116 11.64 -14.96 2.83
N ILE A 117 10.90 -15.00 1.71
CA ILE A 117 11.41 -14.59 0.40
C ILE A 117 11.34 -13.06 0.32
N ASP A 118 12.50 -12.42 0.29
CA ASP A 118 12.66 -10.96 0.19
C ASP A 118 12.97 -10.58 -1.27
N LEU A 119 12.00 -9.91 -1.90
CA LEU A 119 12.11 -9.46 -3.29
C LEU A 119 12.83 -8.11 -3.42
N SER A 120 13.31 -7.50 -2.31
CA SER A 120 13.91 -6.17 -2.34
C SER A 120 15.08 -6.00 -3.33
N PRO A 121 15.89 -7.04 -3.68
CA PRO A 121 16.88 -6.90 -4.75
C PRO A 121 16.28 -6.79 -6.16
N MET A 122 15.03 -7.24 -6.36
CA MET A 122 14.34 -7.14 -7.65
C MET A 122 13.68 -5.76 -7.82
N ARG A 123 14.44 -4.69 -7.50
CA ARG A 123 14.02 -3.30 -7.50
C ARG A 123 14.47 -2.59 -8.77
N TRP A 124 13.58 -2.58 -9.77
CA TRP A 124 13.84 -1.99 -11.07
C TRP A 124 12.53 -1.57 -11.75
N VAL A 125 12.60 -0.51 -12.56
CA VAL A 125 11.48 -0.01 -13.38
C VAL A 125 11.98 0.25 -14.80
N ARG A 126 11.21 -0.20 -15.78
CA ARG A 126 11.45 0.09 -17.20
C ARG A 126 10.20 0.67 -17.84
N VAL A 127 10.26 1.93 -18.21
CA VAL A 127 9.17 2.65 -18.89
C VAL A 127 9.32 2.54 -20.40
N ASP A 128 8.21 2.27 -21.08
CA ASP A 128 8.04 2.47 -22.51
C ASP A 128 7.11 3.69 -22.72
N PRO A 129 7.66 4.88 -23.01
CA PRO A 129 6.86 6.08 -23.13
C PRO A 129 5.98 6.11 -24.38
N VAL A 130 6.32 5.35 -25.42
CA VAL A 130 5.51 5.27 -26.65
C VAL A 130 4.29 4.39 -26.42
N ALA A 131 4.49 3.21 -25.85
CA ALA A 131 3.40 2.31 -25.50
C ALA A 131 2.66 2.76 -24.22
N LYS A 132 3.18 3.75 -23.49
CA LYS A 132 2.69 4.20 -22.18
C LYS A 132 2.51 3.01 -21.22
N THR A 133 3.57 2.24 -21.08
CA THR A 133 3.59 1.08 -20.15
C THR A 133 4.85 1.09 -19.30
N ALA A 134 4.79 0.48 -18.13
CA ALA A 134 5.98 0.19 -17.32
C ALA A 134 6.04 -1.28 -16.95
N ARG A 135 7.25 -1.88 -17.02
CA ARG A 135 7.56 -3.12 -16.31
C ARG A 135 8.27 -2.78 -15.02
N VAL A 136 7.84 -3.46 -13.95
CA VAL A 136 8.25 -3.13 -12.58
C VAL A 136 8.57 -4.42 -11.84
N GLY A 137 9.75 -4.51 -11.22
CA GLY A 137 10.16 -5.67 -10.44
C GLY A 137 9.34 -5.82 -9.15
N GLY A 138 9.18 -7.05 -8.68
CA GLY A 138 8.36 -7.38 -7.50
C GLY A 138 8.83 -6.75 -6.19
N GLY A 139 10.11 -6.35 -6.11
CA GLY A 139 10.71 -5.66 -4.96
C GLY A 139 10.72 -4.13 -5.06
N SER A 140 10.20 -3.55 -6.16
CA SER A 140 10.16 -2.09 -6.33
C SER A 140 9.19 -1.43 -5.35
N GLN A 141 9.50 -0.20 -4.98
CA GLN A 141 8.64 0.69 -4.22
C GLN A 141 7.89 1.67 -5.14
N LEU A 142 6.83 2.29 -4.65
CA LEU A 142 6.04 3.24 -5.43
C LEU A 142 6.89 4.42 -5.91
N GLY A 143 7.77 4.95 -5.05
CA GLY A 143 8.68 6.04 -5.41
C GLY A 143 9.61 5.72 -6.58
N ASP A 144 10.00 4.44 -6.78
CA ASP A 144 10.79 4.04 -7.95
C ASP A 144 9.99 4.18 -9.24
N LEU A 145 8.73 3.74 -9.18
CA LEU A 145 7.80 3.79 -10.31
C LEU A 145 7.42 5.23 -10.64
N ASP A 146 7.08 6.03 -9.62
CA ASP A 146 6.72 7.44 -9.77
C ASP A 146 7.88 8.24 -10.37
N HIS A 147 9.12 8.06 -9.85
CA HIS A 147 10.30 8.73 -10.37
C HIS A 147 10.58 8.35 -11.84
N ALA A 148 10.53 7.05 -12.16
CA ALA A 148 10.84 6.58 -13.51
C ALA A 148 9.77 7.01 -14.53
N ALA A 149 8.49 6.98 -14.16
CA ALA A 149 7.39 7.34 -15.05
C ALA A 149 7.32 8.86 -15.25
N HIS A 150 7.53 9.65 -14.19
CA HIS A 150 7.46 11.11 -14.24
C HIS A 150 8.49 11.72 -15.22
N ALA A 151 9.63 11.10 -15.41
CA ALA A 151 10.64 11.52 -16.40
C ALA A 151 10.06 11.63 -17.84
N PHE A 152 8.93 10.97 -18.08
CA PHE A 152 8.22 10.97 -19.37
C PHE A 152 6.85 11.67 -19.28
N GLY A 153 6.55 12.37 -18.19
CA GLY A 153 5.24 12.99 -17.95
C GLY A 153 4.12 11.96 -17.77
N LEU A 154 4.45 10.79 -17.23
CA LEU A 154 3.54 9.66 -17.05
C LEU A 154 3.46 9.25 -15.58
N ALA A 155 2.32 8.65 -15.18
CA ALA A 155 2.12 8.02 -13.89
C ALA A 155 1.16 6.81 -13.98
N VAL A 156 1.14 5.99 -12.94
CA VAL A 156 0.10 4.99 -12.69
C VAL A 156 -0.60 5.33 -11.38
N PRO A 157 -1.92 5.08 -11.22
CA PRO A 157 -2.56 5.13 -9.91
C PRO A 157 -1.85 4.20 -8.93
N ALA A 158 -1.43 4.75 -7.80
CA ALA A 158 -0.69 4.02 -6.77
C ALA A 158 -1.08 4.55 -5.38
N GLY A 159 -0.50 3.99 -4.32
CA GLY A 159 -0.71 4.47 -2.94
C GLY A 159 -0.12 5.86 -2.71
N ILE A 160 -0.30 6.37 -1.49
CA ILE A 160 0.08 7.73 -1.10
C ILE A 160 1.41 7.81 -0.35
N MET A 161 2.15 6.70 -0.26
CA MET A 161 3.45 6.64 0.42
C MET A 161 4.48 6.04 -0.53
N SER A 162 5.56 6.77 -0.79
CA SER A 162 6.59 6.38 -1.76
C SER A 162 7.33 5.09 -1.39
N THR A 163 7.44 4.78 -0.11
CA THR A 163 8.14 3.61 0.42
C THR A 163 7.33 2.32 0.36
N THR A 164 6.04 2.40 0.04
CA THR A 164 5.18 1.21 -0.09
C THR A 164 5.63 0.34 -1.26
N GLY A 165 5.66 -0.98 -1.05
CA GLY A 165 5.98 -1.93 -2.10
C GLY A 165 4.90 -2.02 -3.17
N VAL A 166 5.31 -1.96 -4.44
CA VAL A 166 4.41 -2.10 -5.59
C VAL A 166 3.62 -3.39 -5.53
N GLY A 167 4.27 -4.52 -5.15
CA GLY A 167 3.66 -5.83 -5.17
C GLY A 167 2.45 -5.96 -4.24
N GLY A 168 2.65 -5.79 -2.95
CA GLY A 168 1.58 -5.95 -1.96
C GLY A 168 0.44 -4.97 -2.14
N LEU A 169 0.75 -3.73 -2.51
CA LEU A 169 -0.26 -2.71 -2.80
C LEU A 169 -1.11 -3.11 -4.01
N THR A 170 -0.49 -3.45 -5.13
CA THR A 170 -1.20 -3.83 -6.36
C THR A 170 -2.09 -5.04 -6.14
N LEU A 171 -1.57 -6.13 -5.55
CA LEU A 171 -2.31 -7.36 -5.35
C LEU A 171 -3.51 -7.19 -4.40
N GLY A 172 -3.48 -6.19 -3.51
CA GLY A 172 -4.59 -5.82 -2.63
C GLY A 172 -5.57 -4.79 -3.23
N GLY A 173 -5.34 -4.33 -4.44
CA GLY A 173 -6.16 -3.29 -5.10
C GLY A 173 -5.38 -2.02 -5.39
N GLY A 174 -4.92 -1.33 -4.38
CA GLY A 174 -4.14 -0.10 -4.47
C GLY A 174 -4.98 1.12 -4.86
N HIS A 175 -5.09 2.09 -3.94
CA HIS A 175 -5.75 3.37 -4.23
C HIS A 175 -4.89 4.55 -3.73
N GLY A 176 -5.07 5.70 -4.34
CA GLY A 176 -4.34 6.91 -4.00
C GLY A 176 -4.86 8.14 -4.76
N HIS A 177 -3.98 9.11 -4.95
CA HIS A 177 -4.33 10.43 -5.51
C HIS A 177 -4.96 10.39 -6.91
N LEU A 178 -4.68 9.38 -7.71
CA LEU A 178 -5.17 9.29 -9.10
C LEU A 178 -6.36 8.34 -9.28
N THR A 179 -6.83 7.71 -8.20
CA THR A 179 -7.81 6.60 -8.28
C THR A 179 -9.14 7.06 -8.85
N ARG A 180 -9.61 8.27 -8.54
CA ARG A 180 -10.89 8.75 -9.02
C ARG A 180 -10.94 8.90 -10.54
N LYS A 181 -9.82 9.27 -11.17
CA LYS A 181 -9.72 9.47 -12.63
C LYS A 181 -9.34 8.19 -13.37
N TYR A 182 -8.46 7.37 -12.80
CA TYR A 182 -7.84 6.26 -13.53
C TYR A 182 -8.09 4.88 -12.90
N GLY A 183 -8.95 4.79 -11.90
CA GLY A 183 -9.23 3.54 -11.19
C GLY A 183 -8.16 3.16 -10.17
N LEU A 184 -8.25 1.96 -9.65
CA LEU A 184 -7.27 1.38 -8.73
C LEU A 184 -5.98 1.01 -9.46
N THR A 185 -4.91 0.73 -8.71
CA THR A 185 -3.64 0.24 -9.28
C THR A 185 -3.85 -1.03 -10.10
N ILE A 186 -4.68 -1.96 -9.60
CA ILE A 186 -5.01 -3.22 -10.29
C ILE A 186 -5.80 -3.03 -11.59
N ASP A 187 -6.55 -1.94 -11.75
CA ASP A 187 -7.28 -1.65 -12.99
C ASP A 187 -6.32 -1.26 -14.12
N ASN A 188 -5.11 -0.89 -13.76
CA ASN A 188 -4.03 -0.51 -14.66
C ASN A 188 -3.00 -1.63 -14.87
N LEU A 189 -3.16 -2.79 -14.21
CA LEU A 189 -2.34 -3.96 -14.43
C LEU A 189 -2.68 -4.59 -15.79
N ILE A 190 -1.65 -4.84 -16.61
CA ILE A 190 -1.77 -5.47 -17.95
C ILE A 190 -1.37 -6.94 -17.87
N ALA A 191 -0.32 -7.23 -17.13
CA ALA A 191 0.21 -8.58 -16.96
C ALA A 191 1.08 -8.67 -15.71
N ALA A 192 1.28 -9.88 -15.21
CA ALA A 192 2.19 -10.21 -14.14
C ALA A 192 2.96 -11.49 -14.43
N ASP A 193 4.25 -11.52 -14.12
CA ASP A 193 5.07 -12.74 -14.14
C ASP A 193 5.06 -13.35 -12.73
N VAL A 194 4.67 -14.60 -12.61
CA VAL A 194 4.34 -15.25 -11.34
C VAL A 194 5.08 -16.58 -11.20
N VAL A 195 5.68 -16.82 -10.04
CA VAL A 195 6.12 -18.16 -9.62
C VAL A 195 5.01 -18.78 -8.78
N LEU A 196 4.50 -19.92 -9.21
CA LEU A 196 3.43 -20.66 -8.56
C LEU A 196 3.97 -21.52 -7.40
N ALA A 197 3.06 -22.10 -6.60
CA ALA A 197 3.42 -22.94 -5.45
C ALA A 197 4.14 -24.24 -5.84
N ASP A 198 4.01 -24.69 -7.08
CA ASP A 198 4.73 -25.84 -7.63
C ASP A 198 6.12 -25.49 -8.19
N GLY A 199 6.56 -24.24 -8.04
CA GLY A 199 7.84 -23.72 -8.55
C GLY A 199 7.79 -23.30 -10.01
N SER A 200 6.68 -23.54 -10.75
CA SER A 200 6.56 -23.18 -12.15
C SER A 200 6.45 -21.66 -12.33
N PHE A 201 6.99 -21.14 -13.44
CA PHE A 201 6.92 -19.75 -13.84
C PHE A 201 5.88 -19.56 -14.95
N VAL A 202 4.94 -18.62 -14.73
CA VAL A 202 3.90 -18.30 -15.71
C VAL A 202 3.74 -16.78 -15.86
N THR A 203 3.22 -16.35 -17.03
CA THR A 203 2.76 -14.97 -17.22
C THR A 203 1.23 -14.96 -17.18
N ALA A 204 0.65 -14.17 -16.27
CA ALA A 204 -0.79 -13.97 -16.14
C ALA A 204 -1.20 -12.65 -16.82
N SER A 205 -2.22 -12.69 -17.67
CA SER A 205 -2.80 -11.55 -18.38
C SER A 205 -4.24 -11.88 -18.80
N GLU A 206 -4.94 -10.94 -19.43
CA GLU A 206 -6.29 -11.22 -19.99
C GLU A 206 -6.31 -12.37 -21.01
N SER A 207 -5.20 -12.62 -21.71
CA SER A 207 -5.10 -13.65 -22.75
C SER A 207 -4.31 -14.90 -22.32
N GLN A 208 -3.59 -14.85 -21.19
CA GLN A 208 -2.77 -15.96 -20.67
C GLN A 208 -3.09 -16.15 -19.19
N HIS A 209 -3.49 -17.34 -18.78
CA HIS A 209 -3.92 -17.63 -17.41
C HIS A 209 -4.92 -16.58 -16.87
N PRO A 210 -6.06 -16.34 -17.57
CA PRO A 210 -6.99 -15.24 -17.24
C PRO A 210 -7.65 -15.41 -15.87
N ASP A 211 -7.82 -16.62 -15.38
CA ASP A 211 -8.30 -16.96 -14.05
C ASP A 211 -7.30 -16.53 -12.96
N LEU A 212 -6.00 -16.82 -13.16
CA LEU A 212 -4.94 -16.35 -12.29
C LEU A 212 -4.85 -14.82 -12.33
N PHE A 213 -4.92 -14.23 -13.53
CA PHE A 213 -4.90 -12.77 -13.68
C PHE A 213 -6.05 -12.09 -12.93
N TRP A 214 -7.26 -12.67 -13.00
CA TRP A 214 -8.39 -12.22 -12.20
C TRP A 214 -8.13 -12.33 -10.70
N ALA A 215 -7.60 -13.46 -10.23
CA ALA A 215 -7.32 -13.73 -8.83
C ALA A 215 -6.27 -12.78 -8.24
N LEU A 216 -5.22 -12.43 -9.01
CA LEU A 216 -4.19 -11.46 -8.61
C LEU A 216 -4.73 -10.04 -8.44
N ARG A 217 -5.86 -9.73 -9.05
CA ARG A 217 -6.47 -8.40 -9.01
C ARG A 217 -7.40 -8.25 -7.79
N GLY A 218 -6.79 -8.20 -6.59
CA GLY A 218 -7.46 -7.99 -5.30
C GLY A 218 -7.39 -9.19 -4.35
N GLY A 219 -6.99 -10.38 -4.84
CA GLY A 219 -6.88 -11.58 -4.01
C GLY A 219 -5.58 -11.67 -3.19
N GLY A 220 -4.71 -10.67 -3.27
CA GLY A 220 -3.46 -10.63 -2.52
C GLY A 220 -2.42 -11.66 -2.98
N GLY A 221 -1.53 -12.05 -2.07
CA GLY A 221 -0.41 -12.97 -2.33
C GLY A 221 -0.75 -14.46 -2.32
N ASN A 222 -2.04 -14.85 -2.37
CA ASN A 222 -2.46 -16.25 -2.18
C ASN A 222 -2.24 -17.16 -3.40
N PHE A 223 -1.91 -16.60 -4.57
CA PHE A 223 -1.90 -17.32 -5.84
C PHE A 223 -0.52 -17.49 -6.47
N GLY A 224 0.52 -17.09 -5.75
CA GLY A 224 1.90 -17.17 -6.19
C GLY A 224 2.69 -15.90 -5.92
N ILE A 225 3.98 -15.93 -6.24
CA ILE A 225 4.93 -14.84 -6.01
C ILE A 225 5.10 -14.06 -7.31
N VAL A 226 4.64 -12.81 -7.32
CA VAL A 226 4.77 -11.96 -8.50
C VAL A 226 6.18 -11.35 -8.55
N THR A 227 6.94 -11.73 -9.56
CA THR A 227 8.31 -11.29 -9.77
C THR A 227 8.42 -10.04 -10.64
N SER A 228 7.43 -9.79 -11.51
CA SER A 228 7.31 -8.53 -12.24
C SER A 228 5.86 -8.19 -12.57
N PHE A 229 5.57 -6.90 -12.64
CA PHE A 229 4.28 -6.32 -13.02
C PHE A 229 4.44 -5.54 -14.31
N ARG A 230 3.40 -5.51 -15.15
CA ARG A 230 3.30 -4.63 -16.32
C ARG A 230 2.06 -3.75 -16.18
N PHE A 231 2.27 -2.43 -16.11
CA PHE A 231 1.21 -1.44 -15.94
C PHE A 231 0.98 -0.61 -17.19
N ARG A 232 -0.28 -0.17 -17.37
CA ARG A 232 -0.64 0.97 -18.21
C ARG A 232 -0.30 2.25 -17.45
N LEU A 233 0.30 3.22 -18.14
CA LEU A 233 0.59 4.55 -17.62
C LEU A 233 -0.33 5.60 -18.25
N HIS A 234 -0.55 6.67 -17.51
CA HIS A 234 -1.39 7.80 -17.91
C HIS A 234 -0.58 9.08 -17.97
N PRO A 235 -0.93 10.03 -18.87
CA PRO A 235 -0.31 11.36 -18.89
C PRO A 235 -0.62 12.10 -17.58
N VAL A 236 0.37 12.22 -16.72
CA VAL A 236 0.36 13.01 -15.48
C VAL A 236 1.78 13.54 -15.26
N GLY A 237 1.91 14.84 -15.29
CA GLY A 237 3.15 15.55 -14.97
C GLY A 237 3.05 16.23 -13.61
N ASP A 238 3.06 17.58 -13.63
CA ASP A 238 2.79 18.36 -12.44
C ASP A 238 1.30 18.33 -12.10
N VAL A 239 1.02 18.41 -10.80
CA VAL A 239 -0.32 18.45 -10.23
C VAL A 239 -0.45 19.66 -9.31
N VAL A 240 -1.69 20.04 -8.97
CA VAL A 240 -1.89 21.03 -7.91
C VAL A 240 -2.33 20.31 -6.64
N LEU A 241 -1.49 20.38 -5.61
CA LEU A 241 -1.85 20.02 -4.25
C LEU A 241 -2.76 21.08 -3.66
N GLY A 242 -3.82 20.66 -2.99
CA GLY A 242 -4.60 21.50 -2.07
C GLY A 242 -4.64 20.86 -0.69
N VAL A 243 -4.56 21.69 0.36
CA VAL A 243 -4.82 21.26 1.73
C VAL A 243 -5.81 22.24 2.34
N THR A 244 -6.94 21.72 2.81
CA THR A 244 -7.97 22.54 3.45
C THR A 244 -8.35 21.93 4.79
N LEU A 245 -8.27 22.72 5.86
CA LEU A 245 -8.56 22.27 7.22
C LEU A 245 -9.63 23.12 7.88
N TRP A 246 -10.49 22.45 8.64
CA TRP A 246 -11.51 23.02 9.52
C TRP A 246 -11.33 22.50 10.94
N PRO A 247 -11.80 23.25 11.98
CA PRO A 247 -11.84 22.71 13.33
C PRO A 247 -12.57 21.36 13.41
N ALA A 248 -12.11 20.45 14.28
CA ALA A 248 -12.63 19.09 14.37
C ALA A 248 -14.14 19.01 14.70
N ASP A 249 -14.69 20.02 15.38
CA ASP A 249 -16.13 20.14 15.68
C ASP A 249 -17.00 20.37 14.43
N GLN A 250 -16.40 20.81 13.30
CA GLN A 250 -17.07 20.95 12.01
C GLN A 250 -17.05 19.68 11.15
N THR A 251 -16.47 18.58 11.65
CA THR A 251 -16.32 17.32 10.88
C THR A 251 -17.63 16.85 10.25
N ARG A 252 -18.77 16.99 10.96
CA ARG A 252 -20.08 16.54 10.46
C ARG A 252 -20.53 17.33 9.24
N GLU A 253 -20.42 18.65 9.28
CA GLU A 253 -20.80 19.55 8.22
C GLU A 253 -19.90 19.39 7.00
N VAL A 254 -18.59 19.32 7.24
CA VAL A 254 -17.58 19.15 6.19
C VAL A 254 -17.73 17.81 5.49
N LEU A 255 -17.94 16.71 6.23
CA LEU A 255 -18.14 15.39 5.63
C LEU A 255 -19.43 15.27 4.82
N ARG A 256 -20.52 15.93 5.26
CA ARG A 256 -21.77 15.99 4.47
C ARG A 256 -21.52 16.72 3.15
N TRP A 257 -20.90 17.90 3.22
CA TRP A 257 -20.52 18.65 2.04
C TRP A 257 -19.59 17.82 1.13
N TYR A 258 -18.53 17.21 1.66
CA TYR A 258 -17.57 16.40 0.90
C TYR A 258 -18.25 15.24 0.18
N ARG A 259 -19.14 14.53 0.86
CA ARG A 259 -19.94 13.42 0.30
C ARG A 259 -20.75 13.87 -0.92
N ASP A 260 -21.36 15.04 -0.83
CA ASP A 260 -22.27 15.55 -1.85
C ASP A 260 -21.52 16.28 -2.98
N PHE A 261 -20.39 16.91 -2.66
CA PHE A 261 -19.53 17.66 -3.59
C PHE A 261 -18.69 16.76 -4.49
N LEU A 262 -17.91 15.84 -3.91
CA LEU A 262 -16.88 15.12 -4.67
C LEU A 262 -17.43 14.29 -5.85
N PRO A 263 -18.58 13.61 -5.78
CA PRO A 263 -19.12 12.89 -6.93
C PRO A 263 -19.49 13.80 -8.12
N GLN A 264 -19.78 15.08 -7.87
CA GLN A 264 -20.16 16.06 -8.89
C GLN A 264 -18.97 16.87 -9.41
N ALA A 265 -17.85 16.85 -8.72
CA ALA A 265 -16.64 17.53 -9.13
C ALA A 265 -16.02 16.88 -10.38
N PRO A 266 -15.22 17.61 -11.19
CA PRO A 266 -14.47 17.02 -12.30
C PRO A 266 -13.65 15.82 -11.89
N GLU A 267 -13.50 14.80 -12.73
CA GLU A 267 -12.71 13.61 -12.44
C GLU A 267 -11.21 13.92 -12.21
N ASP A 268 -10.76 15.07 -12.71
CA ASP A 268 -9.41 15.60 -12.46
C ASP A 268 -9.14 15.96 -10.99
N LEU A 269 -10.20 16.15 -10.18
CA LEU A 269 -10.08 16.43 -8.76
C LEU A 269 -10.26 15.14 -7.95
N ASN A 270 -9.26 14.76 -7.20
CA ASN A 270 -9.36 13.77 -6.14
C ASN A 270 -9.16 14.41 -4.77
N GLY A 271 -9.74 13.84 -3.73
CA GLY A 271 -9.59 14.34 -2.36
C GLY A 271 -9.59 13.21 -1.33
N PHE A 272 -8.75 13.34 -0.30
CA PHE A 272 -8.76 12.50 0.89
C PHE A 272 -9.26 13.31 2.06
N PHE A 273 -10.40 12.92 2.62
CA PHE A 273 -10.82 13.44 3.91
C PHE A 273 -10.03 12.77 5.04
N ALA A 274 -9.54 13.57 5.98
CA ALA A 274 -8.83 13.10 7.16
C ALA A 274 -9.21 13.90 8.40
N ALA A 275 -9.18 13.25 9.56
CA ALA A 275 -9.12 13.92 10.85
C ALA A 275 -7.71 13.73 11.43
N LEU A 276 -7.07 14.83 11.87
CA LEU A 276 -5.68 14.82 12.26
C LEU A 276 -5.41 15.82 13.39
N THR A 277 -4.33 15.59 14.14
CA THR A 277 -3.68 16.61 14.92
C THR A 277 -2.65 17.31 14.03
N VAL A 278 -2.77 18.63 13.84
CA VAL A 278 -1.91 19.38 12.92
C VAL A 278 -0.46 19.29 13.39
N PRO A 279 0.46 18.77 12.55
CA PRO A 279 1.87 18.69 12.92
C PRO A 279 2.51 20.07 12.98
N PRO A 280 3.59 20.24 13.74
CA PRO A 280 4.37 21.47 13.72
C PRO A 280 5.13 21.63 12.41
N GLY A 281 5.30 22.87 11.95
CA GLY A 281 6.09 23.24 10.79
C GLY A 281 5.28 23.54 9.52
N PRO A 282 5.98 24.00 8.48
CA PRO A 282 5.35 24.36 7.19
C PRO A 282 4.58 23.17 6.55
N PRO A 283 3.50 23.44 5.81
CA PRO A 283 2.97 24.77 5.46
C PRO A 283 2.03 25.37 6.51
N PHE A 284 1.88 24.75 7.69
CA PHE A 284 0.92 25.13 8.70
C PHE A 284 1.41 26.32 9.55
N PRO A 285 0.58 27.35 9.77
CA PRO A 285 0.92 28.44 10.68
C PRO A 285 0.94 27.96 12.15
N GLU A 286 1.76 28.61 12.98
CA GLU A 286 1.99 28.19 14.37
C GLU A 286 0.69 28.16 15.20
N GLU A 287 -0.26 29.02 14.88
CA GLU A 287 -1.53 29.16 15.60
C GLU A 287 -2.40 27.91 15.56
N ILE A 288 -2.19 27.04 14.56
CA ILE A 288 -2.97 25.79 14.44
C ILE A 288 -2.18 24.54 14.80
N HIS A 289 -0.88 24.66 15.13
CA HIS A 289 -0.07 23.52 15.55
C HIS A 289 -0.68 22.80 16.75
N GLY A 290 -0.75 21.48 16.71
CA GLY A 290 -1.28 20.65 17.79
C GLY A 290 -2.82 20.69 17.92
N GLN A 291 -3.52 21.50 17.11
CA GLN A 291 -4.98 21.50 17.12
C GLN A 291 -5.54 20.28 16.40
N LYS A 292 -6.65 19.75 16.91
CA LYS A 292 -7.41 18.70 16.22
C LYS A 292 -8.26 19.31 15.12
N MET A 293 -8.08 18.85 13.92
CA MET A 293 -8.78 19.35 12.74
C MET A 293 -9.30 18.20 11.88
N CYS A 294 -10.31 18.48 11.10
CA CYS A 294 -10.69 17.69 9.95
C CYS A 294 -10.31 18.44 8.67
N GLY A 295 -10.11 17.73 7.59
CA GLY A 295 -9.77 18.37 6.34
C GLY A 295 -9.70 17.45 5.15
N VAL A 296 -9.35 18.05 4.03
CA VAL A 296 -9.19 17.32 2.77
C VAL A 296 -7.84 17.69 2.15
N VAL A 297 -7.11 16.66 1.76
CA VAL A 297 -5.96 16.77 0.88
C VAL A 297 -6.42 16.54 -0.55
N TRP A 298 -6.27 17.54 -1.39
CA TRP A 298 -6.71 17.56 -2.77
C TRP A 298 -5.54 17.29 -3.72
N CYS A 299 -5.84 16.57 -4.81
CA CYS A 299 -4.96 16.42 -5.96
C CYS A 299 -5.74 16.80 -7.22
N TRP A 300 -5.31 17.85 -7.87
CA TRP A 300 -5.85 18.28 -9.15
C TRP A 300 -4.88 17.95 -10.29
N THR A 301 -5.36 17.17 -11.27
CA THR A 301 -4.58 16.69 -12.43
C THR A 301 -4.99 17.37 -13.75
N GLY A 302 -5.91 18.30 -13.68
CA GLY A 302 -6.38 19.07 -14.84
C GLY A 302 -5.47 20.27 -15.13
N ASP A 303 -5.99 21.20 -15.97
CA ASP A 303 -5.31 22.45 -16.28
C ASP A 303 -5.03 23.25 -14.99
N PRO A 304 -3.77 23.57 -14.68
CA PRO A 304 -3.41 24.31 -13.46
C PRO A 304 -4.15 25.64 -13.30
N ASP A 305 -4.44 26.35 -14.41
CA ASP A 305 -5.14 27.64 -14.38
C ASP A 305 -6.60 27.50 -13.90
N ARG A 306 -7.16 26.30 -13.94
CA ARG A 306 -8.51 25.98 -13.45
C ARG A 306 -8.55 25.43 -12.03
N ALA A 307 -7.40 25.17 -11.43
CA ALA A 307 -7.32 24.57 -10.10
C ALA A 307 -7.99 25.47 -9.04
N GLU A 308 -7.67 26.76 -9.05
CA GLU A 308 -8.20 27.74 -8.09
C GLU A 308 -9.72 27.87 -8.20
N GLU A 309 -10.26 27.97 -9.43
CA GLU A 309 -11.70 28.01 -9.68
C GLU A 309 -12.41 26.75 -9.14
N THR A 310 -11.82 25.57 -9.43
CA THR A 310 -12.39 24.29 -8.99
C THR A 310 -12.36 24.13 -7.46
N LEU A 311 -11.27 24.56 -6.83
CA LEU A 311 -11.10 24.49 -5.38
C LEU A 311 -11.81 25.62 -4.63
N ALA A 312 -12.28 26.67 -5.30
CA ALA A 312 -13.06 27.75 -4.67
C ALA A 312 -14.35 27.21 -4.01
N ALA A 313 -14.95 26.15 -4.57
CA ALA A 313 -16.14 25.48 -4.01
C ALA A 313 -15.92 24.90 -2.60
N VAL A 314 -14.68 24.75 -2.17
CA VAL A 314 -14.34 24.30 -0.80
C VAL A 314 -14.91 25.27 0.25
N SER A 315 -15.08 26.55 -0.09
CA SER A 315 -15.68 27.56 0.80
C SER A 315 -17.16 27.29 1.11
N ASP A 316 -17.85 26.47 0.33
CA ASP A 316 -19.24 26.09 0.57
C ASP A 316 -19.42 25.18 1.81
N ALA A 317 -18.36 24.53 2.24
CA ALA A 317 -18.32 23.76 3.50
C ALA A 317 -18.21 24.64 4.76
N GLY A 318 -18.18 25.95 4.58
CA GLY A 318 -17.88 26.95 5.62
C GLY A 318 -16.44 27.47 5.56
N PRO A 319 -16.13 28.57 6.25
CA PRO A 319 -14.81 29.19 6.21
C PRO A 319 -13.75 28.24 6.77
N PRO A 320 -12.75 27.84 5.99
CA PRO A 320 -11.67 27.00 6.50
C PRO A 320 -10.76 27.77 7.45
N ALA A 321 -10.24 27.09 8.46
CA ALA A 321 -9.18 27.63 9.32
C ALA A 321 -7.82 27.72 8.60
N PHE A 322 -7.63 26.85 7.60
CA PHE A 322 -6.44 26.83 6.75
C PHE A 322 -6.80 26.36 5.35
N HIS A 323 -6.27 27.07 4.35
CA HIS A 323 -6.35 26.66 2.95
C HIS A 323 -5.04 27.01 2.26
N PHE A 324 -4.49 26.03 1.54
CA PHE A 324 -3.23 26.15 0.82
C PHE A 324 -3.32 25.39 -0.50
N THR A 325 -2.81 25.97 -1.57
CA THR A 325 -2.64 25.30 -2.86
C THR A 325 -1.24 25.56 -3.41
N ALA A 326 -0.65 24.54 -4.03
CA ALA A 326 0.64 24.67 -4.70
C ALA A 326 0.76 23.71 -5.89
N PRO A 327 1.28 24.18 -7.03
CA PRO A 327 1.72 23.29 -8.09
C PRO A 327 2.98 22.52 -7.63
N MET A 328 3.06 21.23 -7.98
CA MET A 328 4.24 20.41 -7.70
C MET A 328 4.32 19.21 -8.65
N PRO A 329 5.51 18.63 -8.84
CA PRO A 329 5.65 17.36 -9.52
C PRO A 329 4.87 16.25 -8.80
N TYR A 330 4.20 15.36 -9.54
CA TYR A 330 3.44 14.26 -8.93
C TYR A 330 4.26 13.40 -7.95
N PRO A 331 5.54 13.06 -8.20
CA PRO A 331 6.35 12.34 -7.21
C PRO A 331 6.55 13.09 -5.88
N ALA A 332 6.55 14.42 -5.89
CA ALA A 332 6.64 15.20 -4.66
C ALA A 332 5.36 15.08 -3.81
N LEU A 333 4.19 15.04 -4.45
CA LEU A 333 2.93 14.73 -3.77
C LEU A 333 2.96 13.34 -3.14
N GLN A 334 3.50 12.35 -3.83
CA GLN A 334 3.59 10.95 -3.37
C GLN A 334 4.52 10.74 -2.16
N THR A 335 5.44 11.66 -1.88
CA THR A 335 6.33 11.61 -0.71
C THR A 335 5.81 12.39 0.49
N MET A 336 4.69 13.10 0.36
CA MET A 336 4.20 14.05 1.37
C MET A 336 3.95 13.39 2.74
N PHE A 337 3.54 12.13 2.76
CA PHE A 337 3.23 11.40 3.98
C PHE A 337 4.40 10.58 4.54
N ASP A 338 5.53 10.46 3.83
CA ASP A 338 6.62 9.57 4.23
C ASP A 338 7.22 9.96 5.60
N GLU A 339 7.38 11.26 5.86
CA GLU A 339 7.91 11.76 7.14
C GLU A 339 6.86 11.75 8.27
N LEU A 340 5.58 11.85 7.93
CA LEU A 340 4.49 11.84 8.90
C LEU A 340 4.19 10.43 9.42
N ILE A 341 4.46 9.42 8.60
CA ILE A 341 4.17 8.02 8.90
C ILE A 341 5.45 7.19 8.67
N PRO A 342 6.51 7.39 9.48
CA PRO A 342 7.80 6.75 9.25
C PRO A 342 7.80 5.26 9.60
N THR A 343 8.75 4.53 9.02
CA THR A 343 9.02 3.13 9.36
C THR A 343 9.53 3.01 10.81
N GLY A 344 9.29 1.87 11.43
CA GLY A 344 9.83 1.55 12.77
C GLY A 344 8.99 2.04 13.94
N LEU A 345 7.84 2.63 13.68
CA LEU A 345 6.82 2.90 14.69
C LEU A 345 5.74 1.81 14.70
N GLN A 346 4.91 1.82 15.75
CA GLN A 346 3.79 0.90 15.90
C GLN A 346 2.55 1.47 15.23
N TRP A 347 2.08 0.80 14.17
CA TRP A 347 0.96 1.24 13.37
C TRP A 347 -0.19 0.25 13.43
N TYR A 348 -1.40 0.76 13.68
CA TYR A 348 -2.63 -0.02 13.57
C TYR A 348 -3.47 0.49 12.41
N TRP A 349 -3.58 -0.32 11.36
CA TRP A 349 -4.32 0.00 10.15
C TRP A 349 -5.53 -0.91 9.97
N ARG A 350 -6.66 -0.31 9.65
CA ARG A 350 -7.83 -1.02 9.15
C ARG A 350 -8.40 -0.27 7.95
N GLY A 351 -8.77 -1.02 6.90
CA GLY A 351 -9.44 -0.51 5.71
C GLY A 351 -10.79 -1.20 5.54
N ALA A 352 -11.76 -0.46 5.03
CA ALA A 352 -13.06 -0.98 4.60
C ALA A 352 -13.53 -0.18 3.39
N PHE A 353 -14.29 -0.84 2.50
CA PHE A 353 -14.99 -0.18 1.40
C PHE A 353 -16.46 0.01 1.78
N PHE A 354 -17.01 1.15 1.41
CA PHE A 354 -18.41 1.50 1.62
C PHE A 354 -19.03 1.89 0.28
N ASP A 355 -20.24 1.45 0.03
CA ASP A 355 -21.02 1.87 -1.14
C ASP A 355 -21.38 3.35 -1.08
N ARG A 356 -21.52 3.88 0.14
CA ARG A 356 -21.86 5.27 0.41
C ARG A 356 -21.46 5.68 1.82
N ILE A 357 -21.16 6.96 1.99
CA ILE A 357 -20.96 7.58 3.30
C ILE A 357 -22.34 7.94 3.86
N THR A 358 -22.85 7.16 4.83
CA THR A 358 -24.14 7.42 5.49
C THR A 358 -24.02 8.49 6.57
N ASP A 359 -25.15 9.08 7.01
CA ASP A 359 -25.14 10.04 8.13
C ASP A 359 -24.63 9.38 9.42
N ASP A 360 -24.98 8.11 9.67
CA ASP A 360 -24.45 7.36 10.82
C ASP A 360 -22.92 7.21 10.75
N ALA A 361 -22.37 6.95 9.57
CA ALA A 361 -20.90 6.90 9.36
C ALA A 361 -20.29 8.29 9.62
N ILE A 362 -20.92 9.36 9.17
CA ILE A 362 -20.48 10.74 9.44
C ILE A 362 -20.47 11.04 10.93
N ASP A 363 -21.52 10.64 11.66
CA ASP A 363 -21.62 10.84 13.11
C ASP A 363 -20.50 10.10 13.87
N VAL A 364 -20.16 8.88 13.43
CA VAL A 364 -19.04 8.13 13.98
C VAL A 364 -17.72 8.85 13.73
N HIS A 365 -17.48 9.31 12.49
CA HIS A 365 -16.26 10.05 12.15
C HIS A 365 -16.13 11.34 12.97
N ALA A 366 -17.21 12.12 13.11
CA ALA A 366 -17.22 13.35 13.91
C ALA A 366 -16.84 13.08 15.37
N LYS A 367 -17.46 12.05 15.98
CA LYS A 367 -17.15 11.65 17.35
C LYS A 367 -15.67 11.31 17.57
N TYR A 368 -15.06 10.60 16.61
CA TYR A 368 -13.64 10.21 16.72
C TYR A 368 -12.68 11.34 16.34
N ALA A 369 -13.06 12.23 15.41
CA ALA A 369 -12.28 13.43 15.08
C ALA A 369 -12.05 14.35 16.30
N GLU A 370 -13.08 14.57 17.11
CA GLU A 370 -12.98 15.33 18.33
C GLU A 370 -12.11 14.66 19.42
N ASN A 371 -12.01 13.33 19.36
CA ASN A 371 -11.36 12.49 20.37
C ASN A 371 -10.11 11.78 19.84
N LEU A 372 -9.43 12.36 18.86
CA LEU A 372 -8.15 11.81 18.36
C LEU A 372 -7.15 11.66 19.53
N PRO A 373 -6.39 10.57 19.57
CA PRO A 373 -5.27 10.44 20.51
C PRO A 373 -4.25 11.54 20.26
N THR A 374 -3.60 11.98 21.34
CA THR A 374 -2.53 12.98 21.32
C THR A 374 -1.21 12.34 20.96
#